data_5e0ba36ae33fba452d7a953135f20182
#
_entry.id   5e0ba36ae33fba452d7a953135f20182
#
_cell.length_a   1.000
_cell.length_b   1.000
_cell.length_c   1.000
_cell.angle_alpha   90.00
_cell.angle_beta   90.00
_cell.angle_gamma   90.00
#
_symmetry.space_group_name_H-M   'P 1'
#
loop_
_entity.id
_entity.type
_entity.pdbx_description
1 polymer ?
#
loop_
_entity_poly.entity_id
_entity_poly.type
_entity_poly.pdbx_seq_one_letter_code
_entity_poly.pdbx_strand_id
1 'polypeptide(L)'
;MDFETVAYLRANSRAWRLLRADTAPLAIHVLGTIFIVDNVRTIAEPDLIAGVDDLLYAVNAQTAGGTSQPPSDAVTSPDADSAPPTRLPYPRSAREYVDAWASPEQGWLRKFYPDGHDEAHYDATVDVERAYAFVAGLRARSFVGTESRLSTIVELLREMVSGADPDPGARLTELRRRRDAIDAEIAKVASGESPPLDAVALLDRYQHFSSTARELLADFRSVEENFRTLDRD
;
A
#
# COMPACT_ATOMS: atom_id res chain seq x y z
N MET A 1 19.49 -12.58 5.03
CA MET A 1 19.04 -12.00 6.32
C MET A 1 19.30 -13.06 7.38
N ASP A 2 20.05 -12.74 8.43
CA ASP A 2 20.39 -13.66 9.50
C ASP A 2 19.27 -13.77 10.55
N PHE A 3 19.34 -14.76 11.41
CA PHE A 3 18.34 -15.01 12.44
C PHE A 3 18.23 -13.86 13.45
N GLU A 4 19.36 -13.26 13.83
CA GLU A 4 19.41 -12.18 14.80
C GLU A 4 18.67 -10.93 14.28
N THR A 5 18.91 -10.57 13.03
CA THR A 5 18.17 -9.47 12.36
C THR A 5 16.67 -9.72 12.35
N VAL A 6 16.23 -10.94 12.03
CA VAL A 6 14.80 -11.29 12.02
C VAL A 6 14.20 -11.22 13.43
N ALA A 7 14.92 -11.72 14.43
CA ALA A 7 14.50 -11.67 15.82
C ALA A 7 14.40 -10.23 16.35
N TYR A 8 15.37 -9.39 16.00
CA TYR A 8 15.36 -7.96 16.32
C TYR A 8 14.17 -7.23 15.68
N LEU A 9 13.92 -7.44 14.40
CA LEU A 9 12.78 -6.84 13.69
C LEU A 9 11.44 -7.29 14.29
N ARG A 10 11.32 -8.58 14.64
CA ARG A 10 10.11 -9.09 15.31
C ARG A 10 9.84 -8.38 16.64
N ALA A 11 10.87 -8.08 17.38
CA ALA A 11 10.75 -7.43 18.70
C ALA A 11 10.48 -5.92 18.58
N ASN A 12 11.12 -5.24 17.63
CA ASN A 12 11.20 -3.78 17.60
C ASN A 12 10.39 -3.12 16.47
N SER A 13 10.08 -3.82 15.38
CA SER A 13 9.36 -3.23 14.26
C SER A 13 7.88 -2.99 14.58
N ARG A 14 7.44 -1.74 14.47
CA ARG A 14 6.03 -1.35 14.61
C ARG A 14 5.17 -1.91 13.47
N ALA A 15 5.72 -1.98 12.26
CA ALA A 15 5.06 -2.61 11.11
C ALA A 15 4.79 -4.10 11.38
N TRP A 16 5.79 -4.83 11.91
CA TRP A 16 5.60 -6.24 12.27
C TRP A 16 4.59 -6.40 13.41
N ARG A 17 4.60 -5.49 14.38
CA ARG A 17 3.62 -5.47 15.48
C ARG A 17 2.21 -5.26 14.95
N LEU A 18 2.03 -4.34 13.99
CA LEU A 18 0.75 -4.10 13.33
C LEU A 18 0.23 -5.37 12.63
N LEU A 19 1.07 -6.04 11.84
CA LEU A 19 0.69 -7.27 11.13
C LEU A 19 0.31 -8.43 12.06
N ARG A 20 0.76 -8.42 13.31
CA ARG A 20 0.47 -9.45 14.32
C ARG A 20 -0.68 -9.10 15.27
N ALA A 21 -1.18 -7.88 15.22
CA ALA A 21 -2.25 -7.45 16.12
C ALA A 21 -3.59 -8.12 15.75
N ASP A 22 -4.40 -8.47 16.74
CA ASP A 22 -5.74 -9.01 16.52
C ASP A 22 -6.63 -8.02 15.73
N THR A 23 -6.35 -6.72 15.89
CA THR A 23 -7.03 -5.63 15.17
C THR A 23 -6.35 -5.26 13.85
N ALA A 24 -5.36 -6.03 13.39
CA ALA A 24 -4.63 -5.73 12.15
C ALA A 24 -5.55 -5.50 10.93
N PRO A 25 -6.58 -6.33 10.68
CA PRO A 25 -7.45 -6.11 9.53
C PRO A 25 -8.16 -4.74 9.59
N LEU A 26 -8.66 -4.37 10.78
CA LEU A 26 -9.29 -3.06 10.98
C LEU A 26 -8.29 -1.92 10.81
N ALA A 27 -7.16 -1.97 11.50
CA ALA A 27 -6.16 -0.91 11.48
C ALA A 27 -5.57 -0.69 10.08
N ILE A 28 -5.24 -1.77 9.36
CA ILE A 28 -4.71 -1.70 8.00
C ILE A 28 -5.77 -1.16 7.03
N HIS A 29 -7.04 -1.57 7.17
CA HIS A 29 -8.12 -1.07 6.34
C HIS A 29 -8.35 0.43 6.58
N VAL A 30 -8.56 0.84 7.82
CA VAL A 30 -8.91 2.22 8.17
C VAL A 30 -7.75 3.17 7.91
N LEU A 31 -6.57 2.89 8.46
CA LEU A 31 -5.39 3.75 8.27
C LEU A 31 -4.92 3.74 6.81
N GLY A 32 -5.05 2.59 6.15
CA GLY A 32 -4.75 2.47 4.73
C GLY A 32 -5.69 3.29 3.85
N THR A 33 -6.99 3.29 4.15
CA THR A 33 -7.96 4.11 3.41
C THR A 33 -7.67 5.59 3.58
N ILE A 34 -7.62 6.08 4.82
CA ILE A 34 -7.49 7.52 5.12
C ILE A 34 -6.13 8.07 4.65
N PHE A 35 -5.04 7.43 5.05
CA PHE A 35 -3.70 8.01 4.86
C PHE A 35 -3.01 7.61 3.56
N ILE A 36 -3.36 6.46 2.98
CA ILE A 36 -2.67 5.93 1.80
C ILE A 36 -3.53 6.04 0.54
N VAL A 37 -4.79 5.59 0.59
CA VAL A 37 -5.67 5.63 -0.59
C VAL A 37 -6.14 7.05 -0.84
N ASP A 38 -6.69 7.73 0.17
CA ASP A 38 -7.17 9.11 0.09
C ASP A 38 -6.02 10.12 0.18
N ASN A 39 -4.79 9.64 0.45
CA ASN A 39 -3.56 10.43 0.53
C ASN A 39 -3.65 11.62 1.48
N VAL A 40 -4.37 11.48 2.59
CA VAL A 40 -4.45 12.49 3.63
C VAL A 40 -3.16 12.48 4.44
N ARG A 41 -2.44 13.59 4.43
CA ARG A 41 -1.13 13.68 5.10
C ARG A 41 -1.26 13.90 6.60
N THR A 42 -2.17 14.79 6.97
CA THR A 42 -2.49 15.12 8.35
C THR A 42 -3.97 15.38 8.49
N ILE A 43 -4.55 14.96 9.61
CA ILE A 43 -5.98 15.10 9.87
C ILE A 43 -6.23 15.55 11.31
N ALA A 44 -7.18 16.43 11.53
CA ALA A 44 -7.59 16.86 12.86
C ALA A 44 -8.27 15.71 13.63
N GLU A 45 -8.15 15.72 14.96
CA GLU A 45 -8.71 14.66 15.81
C GLU A 45 -10.19 14.40 15.57
N PRO A 46 -11.08 15.39 15.51
CA PRO A 46 -12.50 15.15 15.28
C PRO A 46 -12.79 14.49 13.94
N ASP A 47 -12.12 14.94 12.88
CA ASP A 47 -12.30 14.41 11.51
C ASP A 47 -11.76 12.99 11.41
N LEU A 48 -10.63 12.70 12.06
CA LEU A 48 -10.10 11.34 12.13
C LEU A 48 -11.07 10.41 12.84
N ILE A 49 -11.60 10.82 14.01
CA ILE A 49 -12.54 10.00 14.78
C ILE A 49 -13.80 9.74 13.96
N ALA A 50 -14.35 10.75 13.29
CA ALA A 50 -15.52 10.61 12.43
C ALA A 50 -15.26 9.62 11.28
N GLY A 51 -14.13 9.76 10.56
CA GLY A 51 -13.75 8.85 9.48
C GLY A 51 -13.53 7.41 9.96
N VAL A 52 -12.94 7.24 11.16
CA VAL A 52 -12.77 5.91 11.78
C VAL A 52 -14.13 5.31 12.16
N ASP A 53 -15.06 6.12 12.70
CA ASP A 53 -16.38 5.67 13.11
C ASP A 53 -17.21 5.16 11.92
N ASP A 54 -17.19 5.90 10.81
CA ASP A 54 -17.86 5.51 9.57
C ASP A 54 -17.33 4.18 9.02
N LEU A 55 -16.02 4.02 8.95
CA LEU A 55 -15.39 2.79 8.48
C LEU A 55 -15.62 1.62 9.44
N LEU A 56 -15.56 1.86 10.74
CA LEU A 56 -15.82 0.88 11.79
C LEU A 56 -17.26 0.36 11.72
N TYR A 57 -18.21 1.28 11.54
CA TYR A 57 -19.61 0.92 11.34
C TYR A 57 -19.80 0.01 10.11
N ALA A 58 -19.20 0.39 8.97
CA ALA A 58 -19.27 -0.39 7.75
C ALA A 58 -18.68 -1.80 7.91
N VAL A 59 -17.53 -1.92 8.57
CA VAL A 59 -16.86 -3.21 8.81
C VAL A 59 -17.72 -4.09 9.75
N ASN A 60 -18.23 -3.54 10.85
CA ASN A 60 -19.06 -4.27 11.78
C ASN A 60 -20.39 -4.72 11.14
N ALA A 61 -21.02 -3.87 10.30
CA ALA A 61 -22.25 -4.20 9.58
C ALA A 61 -22.02 -5.33 8.56
N GLN A 62 -20.92 -5.29 7.80
CA GLN A 62 -20.58 -6.35 6.84
C GLN A 62 -20.35 -7.70 7.51
N THR A 63 -19.67 -7.69 8.65
CA THR A 63 -19.37 -8.92 9.40
C THR A 63 -20.59 -9.49 10.09
N ALA A 64 -21.51 -8.64 10.59
CA ALA A 64 -22.78 -9.07 11.16
C ALA A 64 -23.73 -9.65 10.10
N GLY A 65 -23.72 -9.12 8.87
CA GLY A 65 -24.54 -9.62 7.75
C GLY A 65 -24.02 -10.92 7.10
N GLY A 66 -22.75 -11.26 7.28
CA GLY A 66 -22.12 -12.45 6.69
C GLY A 66 -22.36 -13.77 7.42
N THR A 67 -23.01 -13.75 8.59
CA THR A 67 -23.24 -14.96 9.41
C THR A 67 -24.62 -15.60 9.18
N SER A 68 -25.33 -15.24 8.11
CA SER A 68 -26.64 -15.81 7.75
C SER A 68 -26.50 -16.92 6.71
N GLN A 69 -25.77 -17.99 7.03
CA GLN A 69 -25.99 -19.27 6.37
C GLN A 69 -26.65 -20.19 7.40
N PRO A 70 -27.95 -20.52 7.22
CA PRO A 70 -28.59 -21.46 8.13
C PRO A 70 -27.91 -22.83 7.92
N PRO A 71 -27.55 -23.56 9.00
CA PRO A 71 -27.22 -24.96 8.86
C PRO A 71 -28.47 -25.68 8.38
N SER A 72 -28.39 -26.26 7.18
CA SER A 72 -29.36 -27.27 6.72
C SER A 72 -29.31 -28.42 7.74
N ASP A 73 -30.48 -28.81 8.24
CA ASP A 73 -30.72 -29.93 9.12
C ASP A 73 -30.42 -29.75 10.62
N ALA A 74 -31.29 -29.01 11.34
CA ALA A 74 -31.51 -29.21 12.75
C ALA A 74 -32.98 -28.99 13.15
N VAL A 75 -33.51 -30.06 13.69
CA VAL A 75 -34.83 -30.23 14.26
C VAL A 75 -35.28 -29.09 15.20
N THR A 76 -36.48 -28.63 14.98
CA THR A 76 -37.25 -27.65 15.77
C THR A 76 -37.26 -27.99 17.26
N SER A 77 -36.69 -27.11 18.08
CA SER A 77 -37.00 -27.04 19.53
C SER A 77 -37.45 -25.62 19.85
N PRO A 78 -38.58 -25.47 20.60
CA PRO A 78 -39.19 -24.18 20.87
C PRO A 78 -38.69 -23.58 22.18
N ASP A 79 -37.48 -22.97 22.18
CA ASP A 79 -37.04 -22.04 23.23
C ASP A 79 -36.29 -20.89 22.57
N ALA A 80 -37.07 -19.97 22.00
CA ALA A 80 -36.61 -18.83 21.24
C ALA A 80 -36.40 -17.58 22.11
N ASP A 81 -35.64 -17.67 23.22
CA ASP A 81 -35.38 -16.47 24.05
C ASP A 81 -33.93 -16.34 24.52
N SER A 82 -32.98 -16.94 23.79
CA SER A 82 -31.54 -16.78 24.08
C SER A 82 -30.71 -16.87 22.82
N ALA A 83 -30.97 -15.98 21.86
CA ALA A 83 -29.96 -15.71 20.83
C ALA A 83 -28.78 -15.03 21.54
N PRO A 84 -27.54 -15.57 21.49
CA PRO A 84 -26.39 -14.90 22.06
C PRO A 84 -26.26 -13.52 21.40
N PRO A 85 -25.94 -12.45 22.16
CA PRO A 85 -25.79 -11.11 21.59
C PRO A 85 -24.76 -11.20 20.48
N THR A 86 -25.10 -10.74 19.29
CA THR A 86 -24.23 -10.68 18.13
C THR A 86 -23.00 -9.87 18.55
N ARG A 87 -21.92 -10.56 18.88
CA ARG A 87 -20.71 -9.92 19.39
C ARG A 87 -20.03 -9.24 18.19
N LEU A 88 -20.03 -7.91 18.20
CA LEU A 88 -19.34 -7.13 17.17
C LEU A 88 -17.86 -7.55 17.13
N PRO A 89 -17.28 -7.77 15.95
CA PRO A 89 -15.88 -8.15 15.83
C PRO A 89 -14.94 -7.05 16.37
N TYR A 90 -15.37 -5.77 16.26
CA TYR A 90 -14.64 -4.62 16.76
C TYR A 90 -15.53 -3.78 17.68
N PRO A 91 -15.58 -4.09 18.98
CA PRO A 91 -16.58 -3.53 19.90
C PRO A 91 -16.19 -2.18 20.52
N ARG A 92 -14.94 -1.71 20.35
CA ARG A 92 -14.48 -0.45 20.92
C ARG A 92 -14.97 0.74 20.08
N SER A 93 -15.04 1.92 20.70
CA SER A 93 -15.33 3.17 20.00
C SER A 93 -14.18 3.59 19.09
N ALA A 94 -14.48 4.42 18.09
CA ALA A 94 -13.47 4.98 17.18
C ALA A 94 -12.34 5.70 17.95
N ARG A 95 -12.68 6.48 18.97
CA ARG A 95 -11.72 7.18 19.83
C ARG A 95 -10.77 6.21 20.54
N GLU A 96 -11.28 5.13 21.12
CA GLU A 96 -10.43 4.13 21.81
C GLU A 96 -9.46 3.44 20.85
N TYR A 97 -9.86 3.23 19.58
CA TYR A 97 -8.95 2.72 18.56
C TYR A 97 -7.87 3.73 18.18
N VAL A 98 -8.24 4.99 17.94
CA VAL A 98 -7.29 6.07 17.61
C VAL A 98 -6.28 6.25 18.74
N ASP A 99 -6.73 6.31 19.99
CA ASP A 99 -5.86 6.45 21.17
C ASP A 99 -4.90 5.25 21.29
N ALA A 100 -5.39 4.02 21.07
CA ALA A 100 -4.55 2.83 21.07
C ALA A 100 -3.50 2.88 19.97
N TRP A 101 -3.89 3.26 18.74
CA TRP A 101 -2.95 3.34 17.60
C TRP A 101 -1.91 4.44 17.75
N ALA A 102 -2.23 5.51 18.48
CA ALA A 102 -1.30 6.60 18.80
C ALA A 102 -0.47 6.34 20.07
N SER A 103 -0.76 5.27 20.80
CA SER A 103 -0.01 4.95 22.03
C SER A 103 1.45 4.66 21.75
N PRO A 104 2.38 4.92 22.69
CA PRO A 104 3.80 4.61 22.55
C PRO A 104 4.06 3.12 22.25
N GLU A 105 3.22 2.23 22.77
CA GLU A 105 3.34 0.79 22.56
C GLU A 105 3.08 0.40 21.11
N GLN A 106 2.07 1.00 20.46
CA GLN A 106 1.73 0.70 19.08
C GLN A 106 2.45 1.63 18.10
N GLY A 107 2.35 2.93 18.30
CA GLY A 107 3.05 3.95 17.53
C GLY A 107 2.75 3.88 16.04
N TRP A 108 1.49 3.57 15.67
CA TRP A 108 1.06 3.55 14.27
C TRP A 108 0.57 4.91 13.81
N LEU A 109 0.02 5.70 14.72
CA LEU A 109 -0.29 7.12 14.52
C LEU A 109 0.66 7.99 15.35
N ARG A 110 0.99 9.14 14.81
CA ARG A 110 1.70 10.18 15.52
C ARG A 110 0.73 11.31 15.81
N LYS A 111 0.58 11.66 17.09
CA LYS A 111 -0.20 12.81 17.55
C LYS A 111 0.72 14.03 17.68
N PHE A 112 0.30 15.17 17.17
CA PHE A 112 1.03 16.42 17.29
C PHE A 112 0.06 17.62 17.26
N TYR A 113 0.56 18.78 17.65
CA TYR A 113 -0.19 20.02 17.65
C TYR A 113 0.50 20.98 16.68
N PRO A 114 -0.14 21.34 15.55
CA PRO A 114 0.40 22.32 14.62
C PRO A 114 0.54 23.69 15.28
N ASP A 115 1.51 24.50 14.85
CA ASP A 115 1.72 25.85 15.36
C ASP A 115 0.45 26.69 15.20
N GLY A 116 0.00 27.31 16.31
CA GLY A 116 -1.18 28.16 16.35
C GLY A 116 -2.52 27.43 16.38
N HIS A 117 -2.52 26.11 16.56
CA HIS A 117 -3.73 25.28 16.73
C HIS A 117 -3.72 24.59 18.08
N ASP A 118 -4.82 24.69 18.82
CA ASP A 118 -5.04 23.98 20.09
C ASP A 118 -5.54 22.54 19.86
N GLU A 119 -5.85 22.19 18.62
CA GLU A 119 -6.40 20.91 18.24
C GLU A 119 -5.32 19.92 17.85
N ALA A 120 -5.46 18.70 18.35
CA ALA A 120 -4.54 17.63 18.00
C ALA A 120 -4.73 17.17 16.56
N HIS A 121 -3.62 16.95 15.88
CA HIS A 121 -3.58 16.38 14.54
C HIS A 121 -2.85 15.04 14.57
N TYR A 122 -3.18 14.22 13.61
CA TYR A 122 -2.61 12.89 13.46
C TYR A 122 -2.04 12.69 12.06
N ASP A 123 -0.97 11.93 11.97
CA ASP A 123 -0.47 11.34 10.73
C ASP A 123 -0.13 9.85 10.93
N ALA A 124 -0.14 9.11 9.83
CA ALA A 124 0.29 7.72 9.85
C ALA A 124 1.82 7.65 9.81
N THR A 125 2.39 6.74 10.60
CA THR A 125 3.83 6.48 10.55
C THR A 125 4.20 5.65 9.33
N VAL A 126 5.45 5.74 8.90
CA VAL A 126 6.02 4.93 7.79
C VAL A 126 5.83 3.42 8.02
N ASP A 127 5.75 2.99 9.27
CA ASP A 127 5.50 1.59 9.61
C ASP A 127 4.11 1.11 9.17
N VAL A 128 3.10 1.98 9.20
CA VAL A 128 1.75 1.68 8.65
C VAL A 128 1.82 1.50 7.13
N GLU A 129 2.54 2.37 6.43
CA GLU A 129 2.72 2.27 4.99
C GLU A 129 3.43 0.97 4.58
N ARG A 130 4.48 0.60 5.32
CA ARG A 130 5.19 -0.67 5.10
C ARG A 130 4.29 -1.88 5.31
N ALA A 131 3.50 -1.88 6.40
CA ALA A 131 2.55 -2.95 6.66
C ALA A 131 1.46 -3.03 5.60
N TYR A 132 0.90 -1.89 5.20
CA TYR A 132 -0.08 -1.81 4.12
C TYR A 132 0.47 -2.30 2.78
N ALA A 133 1.67 -1.84 2.40
CA ALA A 133 2.33 -2.25 1.16
C ALA A 133 2.60 -3.76 1.14
N PHE A 134 3.00 -4.34 2.28
CA PHE A 134 3.18 -5.78 2.42
C PHE A 134 1.87 -6.53 2.17
N VAL A 135 0.78 -6.14 2.85
CA VAL A 135 -0.54 -6.79 2.69
C VAL A 135 -1.09 -6.58 1.28
N ALA A 136 -0.95 -5.38 0.71
CA ALA A 136 -1.33 -5.10 -0.67
C ALA A 136 -0.54 -5.97 -1.67
N GLY A 137 0.73 -6.26 -1.36
CA GLY A 137 1.58 -7.17 -2.13
C GLY A 137 1.14 -8.65 -2.09
N LEU A 138 0.43 -9.07 -1.03
CA LEU A 138 -0.12 -10.43 -0.92
C LEU A 138 -1.34 -10.65 -1.81
N ARG A 139 -2.04 -9.58 -2.21
CA ARG A 139 -3.12 -9.72 -3.19
C ARG A 139 -2.50 -10.26 -4.48
N ALA A 140 -3.09 -11.32 -5.02
CA ALA A 140 -2.68 -11.86 -6.30
C ALA A 140 -2.70 -10.70 -7.34
N ARG A 141 -1.51 -10.25 -7.73
CA ARG A 141 -1.41 -9.30 -8.83
C ARG A 141 -1.92 -10.02 -10.05
N SER A 142 -2.97 -9.51 -10.66
CA SER A 142 -3.37 -9.94 -11.98
C SER A 142 -2.10 -9.98 -12.85
N PHE A 143 -1.89 -11.07 -13.57
CA PHE A 143 -0.68 -11.40 -14.32
C PHE A 143 -0.52 -10.51 -15.58
N VAL A 144 -0.97 -9.26 -15.50
CA VAL A 144 -0.86 -8.24 -16.54
C VAL A 144 0.42 -7.46 -16.25
N GLY A 145 1.44 -7.65 -17.04
CA GLY A 145 2.67 -6.86 -16.92
C GLY A 145 3.99 -7.66 -16.93
N THR A 146 3.94 -8.99 -17.05
CA THR A 146 5.18 -9.80 -17.11
C THR A 146 5.98 -9.47 -18.37
N GLU A 147 5.31 -9.21 -19.49
CA GLU A 147 5.94 -8.89 -20.77
C GLU A 147 6.64 -7.52 -20.71
N SER A 148 5.97 -6.50 -20.19
CA SER A 148 6.54 -5.15 -20.04
C SER A 148 7.74 -5.14 -19.09
N ARG A 149 7.63 -5.85 -17.95
CA ARG A 149 8.74 -5.98 -16.98
C ARG A 149 9.91 -6.78 -17.54
N LEU A 150 9.63 -7.86 -18.25
CA LEU A 150 10.65 -8.66 -18.91
C LEU A 150 11.37 -7.83 -19.97
N SER A 151 10.63 -7.07 -20.78
CA SER A 151 11.18 -6.12 -21.76
C SER A 151 12.11 -5.10 -21.10
N THR A 152 11.67 -4.47 -19.99
CA THR A 152 12.49 -3.53 -19.22
C THR A 152 13.76 -4.19 -18.68
N ILE A 153 13.67 -5.39 -18.12
CA ILE A 153 14.84 -6.12 -17.61
C ILE A 153 15.80 -6.45 -18.76
N VAL A 154 15.29 -6.92 -19.88
CA VAL A 154 16.13 -7.22 -21.07
C VAL A 154 16.80 -5.96 -21.60
N GLU A 155 16.11 -4.82 -21.56
CA GLU A 155 16.66 -3.54 -22.00
C GLU A 155 17.76 -3.05 -21.05
N LEU A 156 17.55 -3.10 -19.75
CA LEU A 156 18.57 -2.79 -18.74
C LEU A 156 19.79 -3.73 -18.85
N LEU A 157 19.57 -5.02 -19.04
CA LEU A 157 20.67 -5.97 -19.25
C LEU A 157 21.46 -5.65 -20.53
N ARG A 158 20.78 -5.28 -21.61
CA ARG A 158 21.45 -4.85 -22.84
C ARG A 158 22.26 -3.56 -22.64
N GLU A 159 21.71 -2.60 -21.91
CA GLU A 159 22.42 -1.37 -21.57
C GLU A 159 23.67 -1.64 -20.72
N MET A 160 23.54 -2.54 -19.73
CA MET A 160 24.68 -2.95 -18.90
C MET A 160 25.77 -3.64 -19.73
N VAL A 161 25.40 -4.58 -20.60
CA VAL A 161 26.34 -5.31 -21.45
C VAL A 161 26.97 -4.36 -22.46
N SER A 162 26.19 -3.52 -23.14
CA SER A 162 26.70 -2.54 -24.12
C SER A 162 27.55 -1.44 -23.47
N GLY A 163 27.24 -1.07 -22.21
CA GLY A 163 28.00 -0.09 -21.44
C GLY A 163 29.32 -0.65 -20.88
N ALA A 164 29.40 -1.96 -20.70
CA ALA A 164 30.58 -2.64 -20.20
C ALA A 164 31.52 -3.11 -21.30
N ASP A 165 31.09 -3.09 -22.56
CA ASP A 165 31.91 -3.51 -23.69
C ASP A 165 32.90 -2.38 -24.09
N PRO A 166 34.18 -2.60 -23.94
CA PRO A 166 35.21 -1.61 -24.30
C PRO A 166 35.42 -1.44 -25.82
N ASP A 167 34.76 -2.26 -26.67
CA ASP A 167 34.88 -2.15 -28.12
C ASP A 167 33.98 -1.05 -28.71
N PRO A 168 34.54 0.07 -29.18
CA PRO A 168 33.77 1.13 -29.83
C PRO A 168 33.02 0.66 -31.09
N GLY A 169 33.53 -0.38 -31.77
CA GLY A 169 32.94 -0.93 -32.98
C GLY A 169 31.62 -1.66 -32.69
N ALA A 170 31.60 -2.49 -31.67
CA ALA A 170 30.40 -3.19 -31.20
C ALA A 170 29.31 -2.19 -30.77
N ARG A 171 29.71 -1.15 -30.02
CA ARG A 171 28.79 -0.08 -29.57
C ARG A 171 28.21 0.72 -30.74
N LEU A 172 29.05 1.04 -31.75
CA LEU A 172 28.60 1.76 -32.94
C LEU A 172 27.58 0.93 -33.73
N THR A 173 27.81 -0.36 -33.84
CA THR A 173 26.92 -1.31 -34.54
C THR A 173 25.57 -1.37 -33.85
N GLU A 174 25.53 -1.47 -32.53
CA GLU A 174 24.28 -1.50 -31.76
C GLU A 174 23.51 -0.17 -31.86
N LEU A 175 24.19 0.98 -31.80
CA LEU A 175 23.57 2.29 -31.99
C LEU A 175 22.96 2.46 -33.38
N ARG A 176 23.65 1.96 -34.42
CA ARG A 176 23.09 1.95 -35.77
C ARG A 176 21.87 1.10 -35.89
N ARG A 177 21.86 -0.10 -35.31
CA ARG A 177 20.71 -0.98 -35.29
C ARG A 177 19.50 -0.31 -34.56
N ARG A 178 19.74 0.38 -33.45
CA ARG A 178 18.70 1.13 -32.71
C ARG A 178 18.15 2.29 -33.54
N ARG A 179 19.01 3.04 -34.23
CA ARG A 179 18.60 4.09 -35.17
C ARG A 179 17.70 3.53 -36.27
N ASP A 180 18.14 2.45 -36.93
CA ASP A 180 17.41 1.85 -38.04
C ASP A 180 16.02 1.33 -37.59
N ALA A 181 15.90 0.82 -36.37
CA ALA A 181 14.60 0.41 -35.78
C ALA A 181 13.67 1.61 -35.54
N ILE A 182 14.23 2.73 -35.03
CA ILE A 182 13.47 3.98 -34.82
C ILE A 182 13.04 4.58 -36.16
N ASP A 183 13.91 4.60 -37.16
CA ASP A 183 13.60 5.10 -38.49
C ASP A 183 12.47 4.28 -39.15
N ALA A 184 12.44 2.95 -38.93
CA ALA A 184 11.37 2.09 -39.39
C ALA A 184 10.03 2.38 -38.67
N GLU A 185 10.08 2.67 -37.35
CA GLU A 185 8.91 3.07 -36.58
C GLU A 185 8.37 4.43 -37.03
N ILE A 186 9.24 5.40 -37.26
CA ILE A 186 8.87 6.71 -37.82
C ILE A 186 8.17 6.54 -39.16
N ALA A 187 8.69 5.68 -40.03
CA ALA A 187 8.09 5.42 -41.35
C ALA A 187 6.68 4.84 -41.22
N LYS A 188 6.44 3.93 -40.26
CA LYS A 188 5.11 3.37 -39.97
C LYS A 188 4.12 4.44 -39.47
N VAL A 189 4.59 5.31 -38.57
CA VAL A 189 3.76 6.42 -38.07
C VAL A 189 3.43 7.39 -39.21
N ALA A 190 4.41 7.71 -40.05
CA ALA A 190 4.23 8.61 -41.19
C ALA A 190 3.28 8.04 -42.26
N SER A 191 3.21 6.71 -42.39
CA SER A 191 2.26 6.04 -43.32
C SER A 191 0.84 5.93 -42.73
N GLY A 192 0.61 6.38 -41.49
CA GLY A 192 -0.68 6.28 -40.82
C GLY A 192 -0.94 4.90 -40.18
N GLU A 193 0.03 4.02 -40.17
CA GLU A 193 -0.05 2.67 -39.58
C GLU A 193 0.32 2.67 -38.08
N SER A 194 0.01 3.74 -37.35
CA SER A 194 0.24 3.76 -35.89
C SER A 194 -1.00 3.18 -35.20
N PRO A 195 -0.99 1.92 -34.76
CA PRO A 195 -2.09 1.42 -33.96
C PRO A 195 -2.09 2.18 -32.63
N PRO A 196 -3.27 2.61 -32.14
CA PRO A 196 -3.36 3.16 -30.78
C PRO A 196 -2.82 2.13 -29.81
N LEU A 197 -2.17 2.62 -28.74
CA LEU A 197 -1.73 1.74 -27.65
C LEU A 197 -2.89 0.84 -27.24
N ASP A 198 -2.65 -0.47 -27.21
CA ASP A 198 -3.63 -1.43 -26.73
C ASP A 198 -4.07 -1.05 -25.32
N ALA A 199 -5.36 -1.13 -25.04
CA ALA A 199 -5.93 -0.79 -23.73
C ALA A 199 -5.25 -1.57 -22.57
N VAL A 200 -4.81 -2.79 -22.84
CA VAL A 200 -4.06 -3.63 -21.88
C VAL A 200 -2.68 -3.03 -21.61
N ALA A 201 -1.96 -2.63 -22.66
CA ALA A 201 -0.65 -2.00 -22.52
C ALA A 201 -0.74 -0.62 -21.82
N LEU A 202 -1.81 0.13 -22.05
CA LEU A 202 -2.05 1.40 -21.37
C LEU A 202 -2.36 1.18 -19.89
N LEU A 203 -3.17 0.19 -19.56
CA LEU A 203 -3.48 -0.18 -18.17
C LEU A 203 -2.23 -0.64 -17.41
N ASP A 204 -1.38 -1.45 -18.04
CA ASP A 204 -0.11 -1.90 -17.45
C ASP A 204 0.82 -0.72 -17.15
N ARG A 205 0.99 0.20 -18.10
CA ARG A 205 1.79 1.42 -17.89
C ARG A 205 1.23 2.30 -16.79
N TYR A 206 -0.11 2.44 -16.70
CA TYR A 206 -0.77 3.18 -15.63
C TYR A 206 -0.53 2.52 -14.26
N GLN A 207 -0.64 1.20 -14.16
CA GLN A 207 -0.38 0.47 -12.91
C GLN A 207 1.08 0.61 -12.49
N HIS A 208 2.02 0.51 -13.41
CA HIS A 208 3.44 0.71 -13.15
C HIS A 208 3.72 2.14 -12.68
N PHE A 209 3.20 3.15 -13.39
CA PHE A 209 3.29 4.55 -12.97
C PHE A 209 2.72 4.77 -11.57
N SER A 210 1.51 4.27 -11.31
CA SER A 210 0.83 4.41 -10.01
C SER A 210 1.61 3.72 -8.86
N SER A 211 2.22 2.56 -9.12
CA SER A 211 3.07 1.86 -8.14
C SER A 211 4.32 2.67 -7.82
N THR A 212 5.04 3.11 -8.87
CA THR A 212 6.27 3.88 -8.71
C THR A 212 6.02 5.23 -8.04
N ALA A 213 4.91 5.90 -8.37
CA ALA A 213 4.53 7.16 -7.73
C ALA A 213 4.25 6.98 -6.22
N ARG A 214 3.58 5.88 -5.82
CA ARG A 214 3.36 5.57 -4.40
C ARG A 214 4.65 5.25 -3.67
N GLU A 215 5.54 4.49 -4.28
CA GLU A 215 6.87 4.18 -3.72
C GLU A 215 7.66 5.47 -3.49
N LEU A 216 7.65 6.40 -4.44
CA LEU A 216 8.31 7.70 -4.31
C LEU A 216 7.72 8.54 -3.17
N LEU A 217 6.39 8.54 -3.00
CA LEU A 217 5.73 9.23 -1.88
C LEU A 217 6.13 8.63 -0.52
N ALA A 218 6.26 7.30 -0.43
CA ALA A 218 6.75 6.63 0.77
C ALA A 218 8.20 7.00 1.08
N ASP A 219 9.06 7.11 0.06
CA ASP A 219 10.45 7.53 0.22
C ASP A 219 10.54 8.97 0.75
N PHE A 220 9.73 9.89 0.24
CA PHE A 220 9.68 11.27 0.75
C PHE A 220 9.25 11.34 2.23
N ARG A 221 8.27 10.55 2.65
CA ARG A 221 7.87 10.47 4.07
C ARG A 221 8.96 9.90 4.94
N SER A 222 9.70 8.91 4.44
CA SER A 222 10.86 8.35 5.16
C SER A 222 11.97 9.39 5.34
N VAL A 223 12.25 10.17 4.31
CA VAL A 223 13.22 11.27 4.37
C VAL A 223 12.77 12.34 5.38
N GLU A 224 11.49 12.72 5.36
CA GLU A 224 10.92 13.68 6.32
C GLU A 224 11.04 13.18 7.77
N GLU A 225 10.77 11.89 8.02
CA GLU A 225 10.92 11.29 9.36
C GLU A 225 12.38 11.31 9.82
N ASN A 226 13.32 11.02 8.92
CA ASN A 226 14.76 11.08 9.22
C ASN A 226 15.20 12.51 9.60
N PHE A 227 14.76 13.54 8.87
CA PHE A 227 15.05 14.92 9.20
C PHE A 227 14.48 15.33 10.55
N ARG A 228 13.25 14.93 10.87
CA ARG A 228 12.63 15.21 12.18
C ARG A 228 13.33 14.51 13.34
N THR A 229 13.97 13.37 13.08
CA THR A 229 14.76 12.67 14.10
C THR A 229 16.05 13.43 14.39
N LEU A 230 16.69 13.95 13.34
CA LEU A 230 17.91 14.76 13.47
C LEU A 230 17.68 16.13 14.13
N ASP A 231 16.49 16.70 13.99
CA ASP A 231 16.14 18.03 14.58
C ASP A 231 15.81 17.94 16.09
N ARG A 232 15.69 16.71 16.64
CA ARG A 232 15.40 16.46 18.06
C ARG A 232 16.62 16.12 18.91
N ASP A 233 17.75 15.83 18.29
CA ASP A 233 19.04 15.59 18.94
C ASP A 233 19.86 16.89 19.02
#